data_ebdab7c7fe45730534d6624fc9f31548
#
_entry.id   ebdab7c7fe45730534d6624fc9f31548
#
_cell.length_a   1.000
_cell.length_b   1.000
_cell.length_c   1.000
_cell.angle_alpha   90.00
_cell.angle_beta   90.00
_cell.angle_gamma   90.00
#
_symmetry.space_group_name_H-M   'P 1'
#
loop_
_entity.id
_entity.type
_entity.pdbx_description
1 polymer ?
#
loop_
_entity_poly.entity_id
_entity_poly.type
_entity_poly.pdbx_seq_one_letter_code
_entity_poly.pdbx_strand_id
1 'polypeptide(L)'
;PEITLVSSDKITNDGVSDLSTNGTKLVEPGIAILLLDVENLPLDPETEKILVDICNYPIQIKVAFANWRSMGKKDEEFHQRGYQLIHVPPGKDSADLKMATVGSSLFLNYPKAKEVLVCSSDRGLTHLGTTLQSHGLTVYQVRKYKNQITVLNSQTGESKIYALSVPDIPTIDKFIVQLQELIGAEAAKIGQQWIKFSRISALYKETYKLNLKDVVENHFPSQKSNHIFINYPVYFALHKPSEKSQTYVSIFNFFKPEKKN
;
A
#
# COMPACT_ATOMS: atom_id res chain seq x y z
N PRO A 1 -15.19 -9.15 47.07
CA PRO A 1 -16.39 -9.84 47.41
C PRO A 1 -16.67 -10.91 46.39
N GLU A 2 -16.49 -11.97 46.85
CA GLU A 2 -17.15 -13.24 47.14
C GLU A 2 -17.66 -13.99 45.88
N ILE A 3 -16.93 -15.06 45.66
CA ILE A 3 -17.27 -16.20 44.81
C ILE A 3 -18.14 -17.13 45.65
N THR A 4 -19.36 -17.41 45.21
CA THR A 4 -20.20 -18.44 45.81
C THR A 4 -20.16 -19.67 44.90
N LEU A 5 -19.55 -20.72 45.42
CA LEU A 5 -19.63 -22.11 44.98
C LEU A 5 -20.99 -22.69 45.39
N VAL A 6 -21.74 -23.28 44.44
CA VAL A 6 -22.88 -24.16 44.77
C VAL A 6 -22.59 -25.54 44.19
N SER A 7 -22.70 -26.51 45.09
CA SER A 7 -22.40 -27.92 44.91
C SER A 7 -23.44 -28.69 44.10
N SER A 8 -22.94 -29.75 43.49
CA SER A 8 -23.54 -30.87 42.85
C SER A 8 -24.85 -31.41 43.46
N ASP A 9 -25.85 -31.73 42.61
CA ASP A 9 -26.73 -32.85 42.83
C ASP A 9 -26.97 -33.61 41.50
N LYS A 10 -26.93 -34.94 41.65
CA LYS A 10 -27.17 -35.98 40.64
C LYS A 10 -28.64 -35.99 40.20
N ILE A 11 -28.91 -36.07 38.90
CA ILE A 11 -30.14 -36.69 38.38
C ILE A 11 -29.80 -37.50 37.12
N THR A 12 -30.38 -38.67 37.11
CA THR A 12 -30.28 -39.83 36.24
C THR A 12 -30.75 -39.60 34.78
N ASN A 13 -30.26 -40.50 33.89
CA ASN A 13 -30.61 -40.76 32.52
C ASN A 13 -32.13 -40.71 32.19
N ASP A 14 -32.48 -40.11 31.05
CA ASP A 14 -33.10 -40.74 29.88
C ASP A 14 -33.47 -39.70 28.84
N GLY A 15 -33.24 -40.01 27.56
CA GLY A 15 -33.86 -39.30 26.44
C GLY A 15 -32.90 -38.75 25.40
N VAL A 16 -32.55 -39.58 24.42
CA VAL A 16 -31.93 -39.24 23.14
C VAL A 16 -32.78 -38.23 22.38
N SER A 17 -32.25 -37.08 22.01
CA SER A 17 -32.62 -36.38 20.80
C SER A 17 -31.42 -35.54 20.31
N ASP A 18 -30.97 -35.91 19.11
CA ASP A 18 -29.98 -35.17 18.33
C ASP A 18 -30.31 -33.68 18.22
N LEU A 19 -29.54 -32.86 18.89
CA LEU A 19 -29.39 -31.44 18.56
C LEU A 19 -27.95 -31.25 18.10
N SER A 20 -27.77 -31.19 16.79
CA SER A 20 -26.55 -30.75 16.16
C SER A 20 -26.23 -29.34 16.67
N THR A 21 -25.44 -29.28 17.75
CA THR A 21 -24.82 -28.04 18.18
C THR A 21 -23.80 -27.65 17.13
N ASN A 22 -24.15 -26.65 16.32
CA ASN A 22 -23.16 -25.86 15.58
C ASN A 22 -22.14 -25.39 16.60
N GLY A 23 -21.06 -26.16 16.71
CA GLY A 23 -19.93 -25.80 17.55
C GLY A 23 -19.29 -24.54 17.02
N THR A 24 -19.68 -23.39 17.56
CA THR A 24 -18.92 -22.16 17.44
C THR A 24 -17.57 -22.46 18.04
N LYS A 25 -16.58 -22.74 17.19
CA LYS A 25 -15.19 -22.96 17.59
C LYS A 25 -14.78 -21.66 18.26
N LEU A 26 -14.69 -21.66 19.59
CA LEU A 26 -14.15 -20.52 20.34
C LEU A 26 -12.72 -20.32 19.86
N VAL A 27 -12.53 -19.32 18.97
CA VAL A 27 -11.20 -18.94 18.51
C VAL A 27 -10.47 -18.35 19.72
N GLU A 28 -9.38 -18.98 20.13
CA GLU A 28 -8.55 -18.44 21.22
C GLU A 28 -8.17 -16.98 20.90
N PRO A 29 -8.19 -16.08 21.90
CA PRO A 29 -7.83 -14.69 21.67
C PRO A 29 -6.38 -14.59 21.18
N GLY A 30 -6.19 -14.10 19.98
CA GLY A 30 -4.89 -13.95 19.33
C GLY A 30 -4.80 -12.63 18.58
N ILE A 31 -3.60 -12.28 18.14
CA ILE A 31 -3.33 -11.12 17.28
C ILE A 31 -2.50 -11.51 16.08
N ALA A 32 -2.63 -10.75 15.02
CA ALA A 32 -1.71 -10.75 13.88
C ALA A 32 -0.73 -9.58 13.96
N ILE A 33 0.49 -9.79 13.49
CA ILE A 33 1.57 -8.79 13.40
C ILE A 33 1.93 -8.60 11.93
N LEU A 34 2.05 -7.35 11.49
CA LEU A 34 2.47 -7.00 10.14
C LEU A 34 3.87 -6.39 10.17
N LEU A 35 4.80 -7.03 9.48
CA LEU A 35 6.16 -6.55 9.24
C LEU A 35 6.28 -6.11 7.79
N LEU A 36 6.62 -4.86 7.56
CA LEU A 36 6.64 -4.24 6.23
C LEU A 36 8.01 -3.67 5.88
N ASP A 37 8.60 -4.15 4.81
CA ASP A 37 9.70 -3.50 4.12
C ASP A 37 9.13 -2.48 3.12
N VAL A 38 9.16 -1.21 3.50
CA VAL A 38 8.52 -0.13 2.73
C VAL A 38 9.24 0.16 1.41
N GLU A 39 10.55 -0.08 1.35
CA GLU A 39 11.35 0.18 0.15
C GLU A 39 11.07 -0.85 -0.95
N ASN A 40 10.93 -2.12 -0.56
CA ASN A 40 10.71 -3.23 -1.49
C ASN A 40 9.22 -3.51 -1.76
N LEU A 41 8.34 -3.18 -0.83
CA LEU A 41 6.90 -3.39 -0.98
C LEU A 41 6.14 -2.14 -0.47
N PRO A 42 5.97 -1.11 -1.31
CA PRO A 42 5.13 0.03 -0.95
C PRO A 42 3.66 -0.43 -0.79
N LEU A 43 3.18 -0.42 0.45
CA LEU A 43 1.85 -0.86 0.83
C LEU A 43 0.92 0.35 0.97
N ASP A 44 -0.04 0.48 0.04
CA ASP A 44 -1.10 1.48 0.13
C ASP A 44 -2.24 1.00 1.05
N PRO A 45 -3.11 1.92 1.51
CA PRO A 45 -4.19 1.58 2.43
C PRO A 45 -5.22 0.56 1.89
N GLU A 46 -5.43 0.50 0.56
CA GLU A 46 -6.35 -0.46 -0.04
C GLU A 46 -5.75 -1.87 -0.01
N THR A 47 -4.48 -1.96 -0.33
CA THR A 47 -3.71 -3.20 -0.21
C THR A 47 -3.68 -3.71 1.23
N GLU A 48 -3.52 -2.80 2.21
CA GLU A 48 -3.52 -3.17 3.63
C GLU A 48 -4.86 -3.78 4.07
N LYS A 49 -5.99 -3.31 3.54
CA LYS A 49 -7.32 -3.91 3.80
C LYS A 49 -7.39 -5.37 3.34
N ILE A 50 -6.83 -5.68 2.17
CA ILE A 50 -6.77 -7.06 1.68
C ILE A 50 -6.02 -7.95 2.68
N LEU A 51 -4.92 -7.43 3.26
CA LEU A 51 -4.15 -8.19 4.25
C LEU A 51 -4.92 -8.42 5.56
N VAL A 52 -5.77 -7.47 5.96
CA VAL A 52 -6.65 -7.64 7.13
C VAL A 52 -7.63 -8.78 6.88
N ASP A 53 -8.20 -8.89 5.68
CA ASP A 53 -9.19 -9.91 5.33
C ASP A 53 -8.58 -11.32 5.21
N ILE A 54 -7.27 -11.43 5.04
CA ILE A 54 -6.55 -12.70 4.96
C ILE A 54 -6.30 -13.32 6.33
N CYS A 55 -6.12 -12.49 7.35
CA CYS A 55 -5.81 -12.93 8.71
C CYS A 55 -7.05 -13.48 9.42
N ASN A 56 -6.86 -14.52 10.23
CA ASN A 56 -7.89 -15.01 11.14
C ASN A 56 -7.96 -14.16 12.43
N TYR A 57 -6.89 -13.43 12.73
CA TYR A 57 -6.77 -12.58 13.90
C TYR A 57 -6.58 -11.11 13.51
N PRO A 58 -7.03 -10.16 14.35
CA PRO A 58 -6.88 -8.74 14.03
C PRO A 58 -5.39 -8.34 14.00
N ILE A 59 -5.00 -7.55 12.99
CA ILE A 59 -3.65 -6.96 12.92
C ILE A 59 -3.58 -5.84 13.95
N GLN A 60 -2.96 -6.10 15.08
CA GLN A 60 -2.82 -5.12 16.17
C GLN A 60 -1.45 -4.45 16.19
N ILE A 61 -0.44 -5.11 15.68
CA ILE A 61 0.92 -4.58 15.64
C ILE A 61 1.35 -4.45 14.18
N LYS A 62 1.78 -3.25 13.81
CA LYS A 62 2.30 -2.93 12.48
C LYS A 62 3.68 -2.30 12.63
N VAL A 63 4.69 -2.89 11.99
CA VAL A 63 6.08 -2.43 12.03
C VAL A 63 6.57 -2.17 10.61
N ALA A 64 7.06 -0.98 10.34
CA ALA A 64 7.55 -0.56 9.04
C ALA A 64 9.05 -0.27 9.09
N PHE A 65 9.79 -0.91 8.20
CA PHE A 65 11.25 -0.82 8.07
C PHE A 65 11.59 -0.02 6.82
N ALA A 66 12.37 1.04 6.97
CA ALA A 66 12.85 1.84 5.84
C ALA A 66 14.01 2.75 6.24
N ASN A 67 14.75 3.23 5.25
CA ASN A 67 15.60 4.40 5.43
C ASN A 67 14.73 5.68 5.39
N TRP A 68 14.09 5.99 6.51
CA TRP A 68 13.15 7.11 6.61
C TRP A 68 13.73 8.46 6.18
N ARG A 69 15.07 8.63 6.25
CA ARG A 69 15.73 9.85 5.77
C ARG A 69 15.59 10.08 4.27
N SER A 70 15.43 8.99 3.49
CA SER A 70 15.28 9.04 2.03
C SER A 70 13.82 8.99 1.57
N MET A 71 12.86 8.77 2.50
CA MET A 71 11.45 8.53 2.17
C MET A 71 10.57 9.79 2.16
N GLY A 72 11.16 10.99 2.36
CA GLY A 72 10.42 12.26 2.40
C GLY A 72 9.44 12.28 3.58
N LYS A 73 8.16 12.61 3.33
CA LYS A 73 7.11 12.67 4.35
C LYS A 73 6.35 11.34 4.56
N LYS A 74 6.88 10.24 4.10
CA LYS A 74 6.22 8.94 4.28
C LYS A 74 6.22 8.46 5.72
N ASP A 75 7.16 8.91 6.53
CA ASP A 75 7.17 8.65 7.96
C ASP A 75 5.91 9.16 8.65
N GLU A 76 5.46 10.39 8.34
CA GLU A 76 4.20 10.94 8.84
C GLU A 76 3.00 10.08 8.41
N GLU A 77 2.94 9.69 7.13
CA GLU A 77 1.87 8.83 6.58
C GLU A 77 1.79 7.49 7.32
N PHE A 78 2.91 6.78 7.44
CA PHE A 78 2.94 5.48 8.10
C PHE A 78 2.66 5.58 9.60
N HIS A 79 3.14 6.64 10.25
CA HIS A 79 2.83 6.90 11.66
C HIS A 79 1.33 7.11 11.87
N GLN A 80 0.67 7.91 11.03
CA GLN A 80 -0.79 8.13 11.09
C GLN A 80 -1.59 6.85 10.86
N ARG A 81 -1.05 5.90 10.07
CA ARG A 81 -1.62 4.57 9.85
C ARG A 81 -1.34 3.60 10.99
N GLY A 82 -0.69 4.04 12.08
CA GLY A 82 -0.41 3.26 13.29
C GLY A 82 0.78 2.30 13.17
N TYR A 83 1.73 2.57 12.28
CA TYR A 83 2.97 1.80 12.20
C TYR A 83 4.01 2.27 13.23
N GLN A 84 4.69 1.31 13.84
CA GLN A 84 5.96 1.54 14.52
C GLN A 84 7.05 1.66 13.44
N LEU A 85 7.75 2.79 13.41
CA LEU A 85 8.76 3.07 12.39
C LEU A 85 10.13 2.63 12.88
N ILE A 86 10.76 1.69 12.18
CA ILE A 86 12.14 1.29 12.44
C ILE A 86 13.04 1.86 11.34
N HIS A 87 13.99 2.70 11.76
CA HIS A 87 14.97 3.24 10.84
C HIS A 87 16.01 2.19 10.47
N VAL A 88 16.25 2.07 9.17
CA VAL A 88 17.28 1.22 8.59
C VAL A 88 18.31 2.11 7.90
N PRO A 89 19.61 2.00 8.23
CA PRO A 89 20.64 2.76 7.52
C PRO A 89 20.73 2.29 6.06
N PRO A 90 21.19 3.17 5.13
CA PRO A 90 21.36 2.78 3.73
C PRO A 90 22.38 1.64 3.61
N GLY A 91 22.06 0.64 2.81
CA GLY A 91 22.91 -0.51 2.57
C GLY A 91 22.13 -1.64 1.90
N LYS A 92 22.84 -2.47 1.14
CA LYS A 92 22.23 -3.65 0.53
C LYS A 92 21.75 -4.59 1.64
N ASP A 93 20.55 -5.13 1.51
CA ASP A 93 19.93 -6.09 2.42
C ASP A 93 19.78 -5.61 3.89
N SER A 94 19.99 -4.30 4.16
CA SER A 94 19.94 -3.76 5.54
C SER A 94 18.53 -3.85 6.14
N ALA A 95 17.49 -3.64 5.33
CA ALA A 95 16.10 -3.73 5.77
C ALA A 95 15.74 -5.17 6.13
N ASP A 96 16.14 -6.13 5.31
CA ASP A 96 15.88 -7.56 5.53
C ASP A 96 16.57 -8.07 6.80
N LEU A 97 17.84 -7.72 7.00
CA LEU A 97 18.58 -8.10 8.19
C LEU A 97 17.95 -7.51 9.45
N LYS A 98 17.54 -6.23 9.41
CA LYS A 98 16.86 -5.58 10.53
C LYS A 98 15.50 -6.19 10.80
N MET A 99 14.73 -6.49 9.75
CA MET A 99 13.43 -7.15 9.86
C MET A 99 13.60 -8.57 10.42
N ALA A 100 14.60 -9.34 9.97
CA ALA A 100 14.90 -10.65 10.51
C ALA A 100 15.25 -10.59 12.00
N THR A 101 16.09 -9.62 12.39
CA THR A 101 16.51 -9.45 13.79
C THR A 101 15.33 -9.08 14.70
N VAL A 102 14.52 -8.12 14.32
CA VAL A 102 13.35 -7.68 15.11
C VAL A 102 12.27 -8.76 15.05
N GLY A 103 12.02 -9.32 13.88
CA GLY A 103 10.98 -10.33 13.66
C GLY A 103 11.22 -11.60 14.48
N SER A 104 12.46 -12.05 14.58
CA SER A 104 12.80 -13.27 15.33
C SER A 104 12.48 -13.21 16.83
N SER A 105 12.32 -12.02 17.41
CA SER A 105 11.98 -11.83 18.82
C SER A 105 10.50 -11.51 19.09
N LEU A 106 9.67 -11.44 18.05
CA LEU A 106 8.26 -11.03 18.17
C LEU A 106 7.45 -11.94 19.09
N PHE A 107 7.69 -13.26 19.04
CA PHE A 107 6.96 -14.20 19.87
C PHE A 107 7.25 -14.02 21.36
N LEU A 108 8.41 -13.47 21.72
CA LEU A 108 8.76 -13.12 23.11
C LEU A 108 8.04 -11.84 23.55
N ASN A 109 8.03 -10.84 22.69
CA ASN A 109 7.45 -9.53 22.99
C ASN A 109 5.91 -9.53 22.95
N TYR A 110 5.34 -10.40 22.13
CA TYR A 110 3.90 -10.50 21.90
C TYR A 110 3.40 -11.94 22.06
N PRO A 111 3.24 -12.46 23.27
CA PRO A 111 2.86 -13.86 23.52
C PRO A 111 1.49 -14.26 22.94
N LYS A 112 0.62 -13.26 22.67
CA LYS A 112 -0.68 -13.48 22.02
C LYS A 112 -0.60 -13.53 20.50
N ALA A 113 0.58 -13.33 19.90
CA ALA A 113 0.73 -13.42 18.45
C ALA A 113 0.44 -14.85 17.98
N LYS A 114 -0.41 -14.99 16.99
CA LYS A 114 -0.76 -16.24 16.32
C LYS A 114 -0.37 -16.20 14.85
N GLU A 115 -0.39 -15.01 14.25
CA GLU A 115 -0.11 -14.80 12.82
C GLU A 115 0.90 -13.68 12.62
N VAL A 116 1.77 -13.84 11.63
CA VAL A 116 2.71 -12.80 11.20
C VAL A 116 2.69 -12.67 9.68
N LEU A 117 2.45 -11.46 9.19
CA LEU A 117 2.59 -11.13 7.77
C LEU A 117 3.99 -10.55 7.55
N VAL A 118 4.77 -11.18 6.71
CA VAL A 118 6.09 -10.71 6.29
C VAL A 118 5.95 -10.13 4.89
N CYS A 119 5.89 -8.80 4.80
CA CYS A 119 5.64 -8.05 3.58
C CYS A 119 6.96 -7.51 3.02
N SER A 120 7.56 -8.25 2.09
CA SER A 120 8.74 -7.86 1.33
C SER A 120 8.78 -8.64 0.01
N SER A 121 9.32 -8.01 -1.02
CA SER A 121 9.57 -8.69 -2.31
C SER A 121 10.88 -9.46 -2.32
N ASP A 122 11.71 -9.34 -1.28
CA ASP A 122 12.96 -10.09 -1.17
C ASP A 122 12.73 -11.54 -0.73
N ARG A 123 13.55 -12.44 -1.30
CA ARG A 123 13.54 -13.86 -0.96
C ARG A 123 14.35 -14.19 0.31
N GLY A 124 15.23 -13.29 0.74
CA GLY A 124 16.10 -13.46 1.90
C GLY A 124 15.33 -13.65 3.22
N LEU A 125 14.11 -13.14 3.30
CA LEU A 125 13.24 -13.26 4.49
C LEU A 125 12.58 -14.63 4.66
N THR A 126 12.85 -15.61 3.81
CA THR A 126 12.34 -16.99 3.97
C THR A 126 12.81 -17.60 5.29
N HIS A 127 14.04 -17.32 5.72
CA HIS A 127 14.57 -17.81 7.00
C HIS A 127 13.83 -17.24 8.21
N LEU A 128 13.43 -15.95 8.16
CA LEU A 128 12.58 -15.36 9.20
C LEU A 128 11.25 -16.13 9.28
N GLY A 129 10.61 -16.40 8.15
CA GLY A 129 9.38 -17.17 8.10
C GLY A 129 9.52 -18.54 8.78
N THR A 130 10.58 -19.28 8.45
CA THR A 130 10.86 -20.60 9.05
C THR A 130 11.08 -20.50 10.56
N THR A 131 11.82 -19.48 11.03
CA THR A 131 12.05 -19.25 12.46
C THR A 131 10.73 -18.97 13.20
N LEU A 132 9.88 -18.09 12.65
CA LEU A 132 8.59 -17.78 13.28
C LEU A 132 7.67 -19.00 13.32
N GLN A 133 7.67 -19.83 12.28
CA GLN A 133 6.92 -21.09 12.24
C GLN A 133 7.38 -22.08 13.31
N SER A 134 8.69 -22.22 13.54
CA SER A 134 9.22 -23.12 14.59
C SER A 134 8.77 -22.72 15.99
N HIS A 135 8.34 -21.46 16.16
CA HIS A 135 7.73 -20.96 17.40
C HIS A 135 6.18 -21.01 17.40
N GLY A 136 5.59 -21.75 16.46
CA GLY A 136 4.15 -21.99 16.40
C GLY A 136 3.31 -20.88 15.80
N LEU A 137 3.93 -19.91 15.11
CA LEU A 137 3.22 -18.82 14.41
C LEU A 137 2.85 -19.25 12.99
N THR A 138 1.65 -18.87 12.55
CA THR A 138 1.30 -18.93 11.13
C THR A 138 1.92 -17.73 10.41
N VAL A 139 2.72 -17.99 9.38
CA VAL A 139 3.39 -16.92 8.64
C VAL A 139 2.80 -16.77 7.24
N TYR A 140 2.39 -15.56 6.92
CA TYR A 140 1.99 -15.17 5.56
C TYR A 140 3.14 -14.39 4.91
N GLN A 141 3.72 -14.98 3.86
CA GLN A 141 4.69 -14.27 3.04
C GLN A 141 3.95 -13.47 1.97
N VAL A 142 4.05 -12.15 2.05
CA VAL A 142 3.37 -11.22 1.14
C VAL A 142 4.38 -10.63 0.17
N ARG A 143 4.14 -10.82 -1.12
CA ARG A 143 4.98 -10.30 -2.20
C ARG A 143 4.13 -9.50 -3.19
N LYS A 144 4.67 -8.40 -3.69
CA LYS A 144 4.03 -7.61 -4.73
C LYS A 144 4.80 -7.74 -6.04
N TYR A 145 4.11 -8.05 -7.10
CA TYR A 145 4.65 -8.01 -8.45
C TYR A 145 3.67 -7.30 -9.36
N LYS A 146 4.10 -6.16 -9.90
CA LYS A 146 3.22 -5.26 -10.69
C LYS A 146 1.94 -4.93 -9.89
N ASN A 147 0.79 -5.28 -10.45
CA ASN A 147 -0.54 -5.02 -9.89
C ASN A 147 -1.15 -6.25 -9.21
N GLN A 148 -0.30 -7.11 -8.67
CA GLN A 148 -0.74 -8.32 -7.98
C GLN A 148 0.01 -8.46 -6.66
N ILE A 149 -0.70 -8.94 -5.65
CA ILE A 149 -0.11 -9.39 -4.40
C ILE A 149 -0.27 -10.90 -4.35
N THR A 150 0.84 -11.57 -4.08
CA THR A 150 0.85 -12.99 -3.79
C THR A 150 1.03 -13.17 -2.29
N VAL A 151 0.15 -13.94 -1.67
CA VAL A 151 0.20 -14.30 -0.26
C VAL A 151 0.35 -15.80 -0.15
N LEU A 152 1.48 -16.22 0.40
CA LEU A 152 1.77 -17.63 0.68
C LEU A 152 1.55 -17.88 2.18
N ASN A 153 0.61 -18.75 2.51
CA ASN A 153 0.47 -19.28 3.86
C ASN A 153 1.53 -20.37 4.07
N SER A 154 2.46 -20.12 4.93
CA SER A 154 3.59 -21.03 5.16
C SER A 154 3.19 -22.32 5.90
N GLN A 155 2.07 -22.33 6.62
CA GLN A 155 1.59 -23.50 7.34
C GLN A 155 0.92 -24.52 6.38
N THR A 156 0.11 -24.01 5.44
CA THR A 156 -0.64 -24.86 4.49
C THR A 156 0.08 -25.03 3.15
N GLY A 157 1.05 -24.17 2.84
CA GLY A 157 1.68 -24.07 1.51
C GLY A 157 0.75 -23.46 0.44
N GLU A 158 -0.46 -23.03 0.81
CA GLU A 158 -1.40 -22.41 -0.11
C GLU A 158 -0.95 -21.01 -0.50
N SER A 159 -0.96 -20.72 -1.81
CA SER A 159 -0.64 -19.41 -2.36
C SER A 159 -1.88 -18.80 -3.01
N LYS A 160 -2.25 -17.59 -2.60
CA LYS A 160 -3.35 -16.81 -3.18
C LYS A 160 -2.82 -15.57 -3.87
N ILE A 161 -3.40 -15.25 -5.02
CA ILE A 161 -3.07 -14.06 -5.79
C ILE A 161 -4.25 -13.11 -5.75
N TYR A 162 -4.00 -11.88 -5.33
CA TYR A 162 -4.98 -10.79 -5.30
C TYR A 162 -4.58 -9.77 -6.36
N ALA A 163 -5.48 -9.53 -7.32
CA ALA A 163 -5.32 -8.44 -8.26
C ALA A 163 -5.58 -7.11 -7.53
N LEU A 164 -4.64 -6.18 -7.64
CA LEU A 164 -4.85 -4.82 -7.16
C LEU A 164 -5.65 -4.06 -8.22
N SER A 165 -6.62 -3.27 -7.78
CA SER A 165 -7.34 -2.38 -8.68
C SER A 165 -6.33 -1.43 -9.31
N VAL A 166 -6.15 -1.56 -10.61
CA VAL A 166 -5.41 -0.58 -11.38
C VAL A 166 -6.39 0.54 -11.63
N PRO A 167 -6.10 1.78 -11.23
CA PRO A 167 -6.92 2.90 -11.66
C PRO A 167 -7.00 2.88 -13.19
N ASP A 168 -8.21 2.97 -13.74
CA ASP A 168 -8.40 2.99 -15.20
C ASP A 168 -7.56 4.10 -15.82
N ILE A 169 -6.61 3.70 -16.67
CA ILE A 169 -5.80 4.66 -17.39
C ILE A 169 -6.74 5.38 -18.38
N PRO A 170 -6.86 6.72 -18.32
CA PRO A 170 -7.76 7.45 -19.18
C PRO A 170 -7.34 7.29 -20.63
N THR A 171 -8.30 7.34 -21.55
CA THR A 171 -7.99 7.49 -22.99
C THR A 171 -7.16 8.74 -23.22
N ILE A 172 -6.42 8.80 -24.32
CA ILE A 172 -5.53 9.93 -24.60
C ILE A 172 -6.28 11.27 -24.63
N ASP A 173 -7.48 11.30 -25.21
CA ASP A 173 -8.31 12.51 -25.27
C ASP A 173 -8.74 12.96 -23.87
N LYS A 174 -9.19 12.01 -23.03
CA LYS A 174 -9.55 12.30 -21.65
C LYS A 174 -8.34 12.79 -20.85
N PHE A 175 -7.17 12.20 -21.07
CA PHE A 175 -5.93 12.60 -20.43
C PHE A 175 -5.53 14.04 -20.79
N ILE A 176 -5.65 14.42 -22.07
CA ILE A 176 -5.41 15.79 -22.53
C ILE A 176 -6.35 16.77 -21.83
N VAL A 177 -7.65 16.46 -21.78
CA VAL A 177 -8.65 17.31 -21.10
C VAL A 177 -8.32 17.45 -19.61
N GLN A 178 -7.99 16.35 -18.91
CA GLN A 178 -7.58 16.37 -17.51
C GLN A 178 -6.36 17.29 -17.27
N LEU A 179 -5.36 17.23 -18.16
CA LEU A 179 -4.17 18.09 -18.07
C LEU A 179 -4.52 19.56 -18.30
N GLN A 180 -5.38 19.87 -19.28
CA GLN A 180 -5.82 21.24 -19.55
C GLN A 180 -6.58 21.83 -18.35
N GLU A 181 -7.49 21.06 -17.74
CA GLU A 181 -8.23 21.48 -16.56
C GLU A 181 -7.30 21.75 -15.37
N LEU A 182 -6.36 20.85 -15.08
CA LEU A 182 -5.40 21.02 -13.97
C LEU A 182 -4.49 22.23 -14.18
N ILE A 183 -3.93 22.38 -15.39
CA ILE A 183 -3.02 23.50 -15.69
C ILE A 183 -3.80 24.81 -15.65
N GLY A 184 -5.00 24.85 -16.22
CA GLY A 184 -5.87 26.04 -16.21
C GLY A 184 -6.29 26.45 -14.80
N ALA A 185 -6.70 25.49 -13.96
CA ALA A 185 -7.06 25.75 -12.57
C ALA A 185 -5.89 26.25 -11.74
N GLU A 186 -4.70 25.63 -11.85
CA GLU A 186 -3.52 26.06 -11.12
C GLU A 186 -3.03 27.43 -11.61
N ALA A 187 -3.05 27.70 -12.94
CA ALA A 187 -2.71 28.98 -13.53
C ALA A 187 -3.59 30.12 -12.99
N ALA A 188 -4.89 29.88 -12.92
CA ALA A 188 -5.86 30.84 -12.36
C ALA A 188 -5.61 31.08 -10.85
N LYS A 189 -5.31 30.01 -10.11
CA LYS A 189 -5.05 30.07 -8.66
C LYS A 189 -3.81 30.90 -8.31
N ILE A 190 -2.71 30.74 -9.07
CA ILE A 190 -1.44 31.39 -8.78
C ILE A 190 -1.22 32.68 -9.57
N GLY A 191 -2.11 33.01 -10.52
CA GLY A 191 -1.99 34.18 -11.40
C GLY A 191 -0.83 34.09 -12.41
N GLN A 192 -0.40 32.89 -12.78
CA GLN A 192 0.72 32.66 -13.71
C GLN A 192 0.31 31.66 -14.79
N GLN A 193 0.68 31.95 -16.05
CA GLN A 193 0.38 31.06 -17.17
C GLN A 193 1.31 29.84 -17.26
N TRP A 194 2.53 29.96 -16.78
CA TRP A 194 3.57 28.93 -16.84
C TRP A 194 3.68 28.17 -15.53
N ILE A 195 3.28 26.90 -15.53
CA ILE A 195 3.29 26.03 -14.35
C ILE A 195 4.47 25.07 -14.43
N LYS A 196 5.17 24.87 -13.32
CA LYS A 196 6.25 23.88 -13.24
C LYS A 196 5.71 22.48 -13.53
N PHE A 197 6.39 21.74 -14.40
CA PHE A 197 6.02 20.35 -14.72
C PHE A 197 5.92 19.45 -13.47
N SER A 198 6.85 19.60 -12.51
CA SER A 198 6.79 18.87 -11.25
C SER A 198 5.51 19.15 -10.44
N ARG A 199 5.00 20.38 -10.50
CA ARG A 199 3.74 20.74 -9.85
C ARG A 199 2.55 20.09 -10.54
N ILE A 200 2.52 20.06 -11.87
CA ILE A 200 1.46 19.37 -12.63
C ILE A 200 1.46 17.87 -12.32
N SER A 201 2.64 17.23 -12.27
CA SER A 201 2.76 15.82 -11.90
C SER A 201 2.23 15.52 -10.50
N ALA A 202 2.50 16.40 -9.54
CA ALA A 202 1.99 16.28 -8.18
C ALA A 202 0.46 16.44 -8.12
N LEU A 203 -0.08 17.47 -8.77
CA LEU A 203 -1.51 17.72 -8.86
C LEU A 203 -2.27 16.58 -9.55
N TYR A 204 -1.72 16.05 -10.63
CA TYR A 204 -2.32 14.92 -11.35
C TYR A 204 -2.46 13.70 -10.44
N LYS A 205 -1.39 13.38 -9.69
CA LYS A 205 -1.41 12.30 -8.71
C LYS A 205 -2.40 12.55 -7.57
N GLU A 206 -2.47 13.78 -7.08
CA GLU A 206 -3.40 14.18 -6.01
C GLU A 206 -4.85 14.05 -6.45
N THR A 207 -5.18 14.53 -7.67
CA THR A 207 -6.55 14.61 -8.19
C THR A 207 -7.06 13.26 -8.70
N TYR A 208 -6.26 12.58 -9.53
CA TYR A 208 -6.69 11.38 -10.25
C TYR A 208 -6.14 10.07 -9.66
N LYS A 209 -5.32 10.14 -8.60
CA LYS A 209 -4.66 8.99 -7.94
C LYS A 209 -3.77 8.17 -8.88
N LEU A 210 -3.38 8.74 -10.01
CA LEU A 210 -2.51 8.17 -11.04
C LEU A 210 -1.19 8.94 -11.12
N ASN A 211 -0.06 8.24 -11.31
CA ASN A 211 1.16 8.95 -11.65
C ASN A 211 1.12 9.36 -13.13
N LEU A 212 1.39 10.60 -13.42
CA LEU A 212 1.46 11.12 -14.79
C LEU A 212 2.44 10.32 -15.66
N LYS A 213 3.55 9.85 -15.06
CA LYS A 213 4.53 8.99 -15.74
C LYS A 213 3.90 7.69 -16.23
N ASP A 214 3.10 7.03 -15.41
CA ASP A 214 2.51 5.72 -15.72
C ASP A 214 1.47 5.86 -16.85
N VAL A 215 0.70 6.95 -16.86
CA VAL A 215 -0.26 7.27 -17.93
C VAL A 215 0.47 7.54 -19.24
N VAL A 216 1.54 8.34 -19.20
CA VAL A 216 2.34 8.62 -20.41
C VAL A 216 3.02 7.36 -20.93
N GLU A 217 3.58 6.52 -20.07
CA GLU A 217 4.24 5.28 -20.48
C GLU A 217 3.27 4.27 -21.10
N ASN A 218 2.01 4.26 -20.64
CA ASN A 218 0.98 3.42 -21.24
C ASN A 218 0.62 3.85 -22.67
N HIS A 219 0.51 5.16 -22.94
CA HIS A 219 0.17 5.69 -24.27
C HIS A 219 1.39 5.81 -25.17
N PHE A 220 2.56 6.05 -24.63
CA PHE A 220 3.82 6.30 -25.31
C PHE A 220 4.96 5.52 -24.66
N PRO A 221 5.06 4.21 -24.92
CA PRO A 221 6.11 3.37 -24.31
C PRO A 221 7.50 3.92 -24.57
N SER A 222 8.33 3.90 -23.53
CA SER A 222 9.74 4.38 -23.56
C SER A 222 9.92 5.89 -23.68
N GLN A 223 8.85 6.69 -23.64
CA GLN A 223 8.96 8.16 -23.67
C GLN A 223 9.01 8.76 -22.27
N LYS A 224 9.67 9.94 -22.17
CA LYS A 224 9.69 10.70 -20.90
C LYS A 224 8.31 11.31 -20.63
N SER A 225 7.97 11.50 -19.37
CA SER A 225 6.64 12.00 -18.95
C SER A 225 6.26 13.36 -19.53
N ASN A 226 7.24 14.20 -19.93
CA ASN A 226 6.97 15.48 -20.56
C ASN A 226 6.67 15.38 -22.07
N HIS A 227 6.82 14.22 -22.69
CA HIS A 227 6.54 14.03 -24.12
C HIS A 227 5.07 14.22 -24.47
N ILE A 228 4.13 14.02 -23.54
CA ILE A 228 2.72 14.34 -23.77
C ILE A 228 2.53 15.79 -24.25
N PHE A 229 3.27 16.74 -23.69
CA PHE A 229 3.18 18.15 -24.04
C PHE A 229 3.86 18.45 -25.40
N ILE A 230 4.85 17.65 -25.76
CA ILE A 230 5.55 17.75 -27.06
C ILE A 230 4.70 17.14 -28.18
N ASN A 231 4.06 16.01 -27.89
CA ASN A 231 3.25 15.29 -28.87
C ASN A 231 1.93 16.02 -29.21
N TYR A 232 1.48 16.91 -28.31
CA TYR A 232 0.23 17.66 -28.50
C TYR A 232 0.44 19.18 -28.43
N PRO A 233 1.25 19.75 -29.36
CA PRO A 233 1.59 21.18 -29.36
C PRO A 233 0.41 22.11 -29.63
N VAL A 234 -0.71 21.57 -30.12
CA VAL A 234 -1.95 22.32 -30.31
C VAL A 234 -2.61 22.71 -28.99
N TYR A 235 -2.42 21.90 -27.95
CA TYR A 235 -3.03 22.11 -26.62
C TYR A 235 -2.05 22.70 -25.61
N PHE A 236 -0.76 22.41 -25.76
CA PHE A 236 0.24 22.69 -24.74
C PHE A 236 1.46 23.41 -25.33
N ALA A 237 2.02 24.32 -24.54
CA ALA A 237 3.34 24.87 -24.75
C ALA A 237 4.29 24.39 -23.67
N LEU A 238 5.52 24.05 -24.06
CA LEU A 238 6.57 23.61 -23.16
C LEU A 238 7.75 24.58 -23.23
N HIS A 239 8.20 25.04 -22.08
CA HIS A 239 9.33 25.95 -21.97
C HIS A 239 10.37 25.44 -21.00
N LYS A 240 11.62 25.42 -21.44
CA LYS A 240 12.78 25.07 -20.64
C LYS A 240 13.85 26.13 -20.84
N PRO A 241 14.06 27.05 -19.87
CA PRO A 241 14.98 28.19 -20.04
C PRO A 241 16.43 27.80 -20.34
N SER A 242 16.90 26.66 -19.80
CA SER A 242 18.22 26.10 -20.09
C SER A 242 18.22 24.59 -19.85
N GLU A 243 19.23 23.85 -20.32
CA GLU A 243 19.30 22.39 -20.16
C GLU A 243 19.21 21.93 -18.69
N LYS A 244 19.75 22.72 -17.75
CA LYS A 244 19.74 22.41 -16.31
C LYS A 244 18.55 22.99 -15.56
N SER A 245 17.69 23.77 -16.24
CA SER A 245 16.53 24.41 -15.60
C SER A 245 15.31 23.48 -15.54
N GLN A 246 14.36 23.88 -14.69
CA GLN A 246 13.07 23.23 -14.59
C GLN A 246 12.26 23.45 -15.88
N THR A 247 11.44 22.47 -16.23
CA THR A 247 10.51 22.56 -17.35
C THR A 247 9.19 23.19 -16.89
N TYR A 248 8.66 24.07 -17.68
CA TYR A 248 7.38 24.74 -17.47
C TYR A 248 6.41 24.37 -18.58
N VAL A 249 5.13 24.32 -18.24
CA VAL A 249 4.03 23.98 -19.17
C VAL A 249 2.98 25.07 -19.10
N SER A 250 2.41 25.40 -20.25
CA SER A 250 1.24 26.27 -20.38
C SER A 250 0.23 25.64 -21.33
N ILE A 251 -1.03 26.06 -21.23
CA ILE A 251 -2.09 25.67 -22.18
C ILE A 251 -2.34 26.82 -23.15
N PHE A 252 -2.69 26.46 -24.39
CA PHE A 252 -3.23 27.41 -25.31
C PHE A 252 -4.73 27.57 -25.04
N ASN A 253 -5.13 28.74 -24.56
CA ASN A 253 -6.54 29.12 -24.51
C ASN A 253 -6.99 29.50 -25.93
N PHE A 254 -7.50 28.56 -26.70
CA PHE A 254 -8.30 28.94 -27.85
C PHE A 254 -9.56 29.62 -27.31
N PHE A 255 -9.71 30.93 -27.57
CA PHE A 255 -10.92 31.65 -27.29
C PHE A 255 -12.11 30.86 -27.84
N LYS A 256 -12.97 30.33 -26.97
CA LYS A 256 -14.31 29.98 -27.41
C LYS A 256 -14.94 31.31 -27.90
N PRO A 257 -15.34 31.43 -29.21
CA PRO A 257 -16.04 32.63 -29.63
C PRO A 257 -17.27 32.78 -28.72
N GLU A 258 -17.38 33.95 -28.08
CA GLU A 258 -18.60 34.29 -27.32
C GLU A 258 -19.79 34.06 -28.26
N LYS A 259 -20.70 33.18 -27.85
CA LYS A 259 -22.02 33.14 -28.50
C LYS A 259 -22.67 34.49 -28.21
N LYS A 260 -22.63 35.41 -29.18
CA LYS A 260 -23.49 36.57 -29.16
C LYS A 260 -24.92 36.06 -29.15
N ASN A 261 -25.62 36.31 -28.04
CA ASN A 261 -27.06 36.19 -27.94
C ASN A 261 -27.75 37.22 -28.86
#